data_c438c6248c5ba578b09b21a156833c49
#
_entry.id   c438c6248c5ba578b09b21a156833c49
#
_cell.length_a   1.000
_cell.length_b   1.000
_cell.length_c   1.000
_cell.angle_alpha   90.00
_cell.angle_beta   90.00
_cell.angle_gamma   90.00
#
_symmetry.space_group_name_H-M   'P 1'
#
loop_
_entity.id
_entity.type
_entity.pdbx_description
1 polymer ?
#
loop_
_entity_poly.entity_id
_entity_poly.type
_entity_poly.pdbx_seq_one_letter_code
_entity_poly.pdbx_strand_id
1 'polypeptide(L)'
;GGWSTHWKATAKGTQIVDENVVPLSAYVGMMGMPGMTAWAGLHNIGKPVAGETLVVAAATGPVGTMVGQIAKAKGLRVVGIAGGAEKCAFAVDELGFDACLDRNDPDMTAKLKEAVPNGIDIYWENVGGPIFQAVWPLMNPFSRMPVCGVISFYNATQAPTGRDWGPQIFRDILTKRILVRG
;
A
#
# COMPACT_ATOMS: atom_id res chain seq x y z
N GLY A 1 21.63 -1.80 16.51
CA GLY A 1 20.80 -1.10 17.42
C GLY A 1 19.52 -1.85 17.64
N GLY A 2 18.78 -1.82 18.51
CA GLY A 2 17.49 -2.38 18.84
C GLY A 2 16.67 -1.35 19.60
N TRP A 3 15.64 -1.78 20.27
CA TRP A 3 14.87 -0.94 21.16
C TRP A 3 15.72 -0.58 22.38
N SER A 4 16.18 0.66 22.46
CA SER A 4 17.01 1.14 23.58
C SER A 4 16.80 2.63 23.80
N THR A 5 16.98 3.08 25.04
CA THR A 5 16.91 4.49 25.42
C THR A 5 18.13 5.30 24.95
N HIS A 6 19.24 4.61 24.72
CA HIS A 6 20.49 5.22 24.28
C HIS A 6 21.14 4.36 23.21
N TRP A 7 21.68 5.01 22.21
CA TRP A 7 22.40 4.35 21.12
C TRP A 7 23.67 5.11 20.78
N LYS A 8 24.78 4.38 20.59
CA LYS A 8 26.05 4.97 20.16
C LYS A 8 26.15 4.88 18.65
N ALA A 9 26.23 6.02 17.99
CA ALA A 9 26.44 6.14 16.56
C ALA A 9 27.72 6.92 16.26
N THR A 10 28.27 6.72 15.06
CA THR A 10 29.32 7.59 14.51
C THR A 10 28.66 8.73 13.73
N ALA A 11 29.33 9.87 13.60
CA ALA A 11 28.83 10.99 12.81
C ALA A 11 28.62 10.60 11.33
N LYS A 12 29.40 9.64 10.82
CA LYS A 12 29.20 9.07 9.48
C LYS A 12 27.91 8.24 9.47
N GLY A 13 26.94 8.63 8.68
CA GLY A 13 25.64 7.97 8.57
C GLY A 13 24.57 8.52 9.51
N THR A 14 24.84 9.63 10.21
CA THR A 14 23.83 10.43 10.90
C THR A 14 23.57 11.72 10.13
N GLN A 15 22.32 12.17 10.16
CA GLN A 15 21.91 13.43 9.56
C GLN A 15 21.33 14.33 10.64
N ILE A 16 21.76 15.58 10.65
CA ILE A 16 21.14 16.61 11.49
C ILE A 16 19.81 16.99 10.83
N VAL A 17 18.73 16.99 11.60
CA VAL A 17 17.40 17.40 11.17
C VAL A 17 17.03 18.73 11.84
N ASP A 18 16.27 19.55 11.14
CA ASP A 18 15.82 20.86 11.61
C ASP A 18 14.31 20.80 11.93
N GLU A 19 13.96 20.86 13.20
CA GLU A 19 12.58 20.86 13.68
C GLU A 19 11.78 22.13 13.33
N ASN A 20 12.47 23.20 12.89
CA ASN A 20 11.82 24.41 12.42
C ASN A 20 11.27 24.28 10.98
N VAL A 21 11.74 23.27 10.23
CA VAL A 21 11.26 22.99 8.87
C VAL A 21 10.01 22.12 8.92
N VAL A 22 10.06 21.00 9.65
CA VAL A 22 8.93 20.09 9.86
C VAL A 22 9.06 19.43 11.24
N PRO A 23 7.97 18.94 11.84
CA PRO A 23 8.02 18.18 13.09
C PRO A 23 8.98 16.99 12.98
N LEU A 24 9.69 16.63 14.07
CA LEU A 24 10.65 15.55 14.09
C LEU A 24 10.06 14.20 13.62
N SER A 25 8.78 13.96 13.89
CA SER A 25 8.06 12.77 13.41
C SER A 25 8.00 12.67 11.88
N ALA A 26 8.03 13.79 11.16
CA ALA A 26 8.04 13.79 9.71
C ALA A 26 9.33 13.19 9.12
N TYR A 27 10.46 13.35 9.80
CA TYR A 27 11.74 12.79 9.33
C TYR A 27 11.81 11.26 9.38
N VAL A 28 11.02 10.62 10.25
CA VAL A 28 10.88 9.15 10.28
C VAL A 28 9.67 8.65 9.47
N GLY A 29 8.81 9.56 9.00
CA GLY A 29 7.63 9.32 8.19
C GLY A 29 7.80 9.79 6.74
N MET A 30 7.12 10.91 6.40
CA MET A 30 7.04 11.42 5.03
C MET A 30 8.39 11.85 4.43
N MET A 31 9.29 12.40 5.24
CA MET A 31 10.64 12.81 4.83
C MET A 31 11.67 11.67 4.94
N GLY A 32 11.28 10.55 5.51
CA GLY A 32 12.11 9.38 5.72
C GLY A 32 11.82 8.23 4.76
N MET A 33 12.13 7.01 5.22
CA MET A 33 11.98 5.79 4.42
C MET A 33 10.54 5.57 3.93
N PRO A 34 9.48 5.76 4.73
CA PRO A 34 8.11 5.52 4.27
C PRO A 34 7.70 6.44 3.11
N GLY A 35 7.99 7.73 3.19
CA GLY A 35 7.69 8.67 2.12
C GLY A 35 8.51 8.41 0.87
N MET A 36 9.82 8.14 1.00
CA MET A 36 10.69 7.78 -0.11
C MET A 36 10.21 6.49 -0.80
N THR A 37 9.80 5.49 -0.03
CA THR A 37 9.26 4.22 -0.55
C THR A 37 7.99 4.47 -1.37
N ALA A 38 7.05 5.23 -0.82
CA ALA A 38 5.81 5.58 -1.52
C ALA A 38 6.09 6.34 -2.83
N TRP A 39 6.95 7.36 -2.76
CA TRP A 39 7.31 8.17 -3.92
C TRP A 39 8.01 7.33 -5.00
N ALA A 40 9.05 6.59 -4.64
CA ALA A 40 9.83 5.80 -5.57
C ALA A 40 9.00 4.69 -6.23
N GLY A 41 8.19 3.95 -5.45
CA GLY A 41 7.36 2.89 -5.98
C GLY A 41 6.24 3.41 -6.88
N LEU A 42 5.60 4.53 -6.53
CA LEU A 42 4.62 5.16 -7.41
C LEU A 42 5.27 5.72 -8.68
N HIS A 43 6.41 6.42 -8.55
CA HIS A 43 7.07 7.04 -9.70
C HIS A 43 7.65 6.00 -10.68
N ASN A 44 8.35 4.99 -10.17
CA ASN A 44 9.09 4.05 -11.00
C ASN A 44 8.25 2.86 -11.49
N ILE A 45 7.25 2.41 -10.68
CA ILE A 45 6.49 1.20 -10.94
C ILE A 45 5.01 1.53 -11.21
N GLY A 46 4.36 2.20 -10.27
CA GLY A 46 2.94 2.54 -10.35
C GLY A 46 2.61 3.44 -11.54
N LYS A 47 3.42 4.46 -11.78
CA LYS A 47 3.26 5.44 -12.89
C LYS A 47 1.82 5.93 -13.01
N PRO A 48 1.26 6.50 -11.94
CA PRO A 48 -0.15 6.84 -11.88
C PRO A 48 -0.55 7.88 -12.91
N VAL A 49 -1.70 7.66 -13.55
CA VAL A 49 -2.33 8.57 -14.51
C VAL A 49 -3.65 9.04 -13.92
N ALA A 50 -3.98 10.32 -14.10
CA ALA A 50 -5.24 10.89 -13.59
C ALA A 50 -6.46 10.12 -14.11
N GLY A 51 -7.41 9.84 -13.24
CA GLY A 51 -8.62 9.06 -13.52
C GLY A 51 -8.48 7.55 -13.27
N GLU A 52 -7.26 7.04 -13.06
CA GLU A 52 -7.06 5.64 -12.68
C GLU A 52 -7.54 5.35 -11.24
N THR A 53 -7.78 4.09 -10.96
CA THR A 53 -8.11 3.59 -9.61
C THR A 53 -6.90 2.94 -8.96
N LEU A 54 -6.53 3.43 -7.78
CA LEU A 54 -5.49 2.84 -6.93
C LEU A 54 -6.12 2.20 -5.69
N VAL A 55 -5.74 0.95 -5.42
CA VAL A 55 -6.03 0.28 -4.15
C VAL A 55 -4.74 0.15 -3.35
N VAL A 56 -4.77 0.48 -2.06
CA VAL A 56 -3.62 0.37 -1.16
C VAL A 56 -3.95 -0.46 0.07
N ALA A 57 -3.19 -1.54 0.27
CA ALA A 57 -3.24 -2.36 1.48
C ALA A 57 -2.47 -1.67 2.62
N ALA A 58 -2.91 -1.87 3.88
CA ALA A 58 -2.40 -1.16 5.07
C ALA A 58 -2.45 0.37 4.88
N ALA A 59 -3.60 0.86 4.45
CA ALA A 59 -3.85 2.23 3.99
C ALA A 59 -3.45 3.32 4.99
N THR A 60 -3.59 3.06 6.28
CA THR A 60 -3.27 4.01 7.37
C THR A 60 -1.89 3.80 7.98
N GLY A 61 -1.09 2.90 7.40
CA GLY A 61 0.31 2.75 7.76
C GLY A 61 1.17 3.88 7.18
N PRO A 62 2.42 4.05 7.64
CA PRO A 62 3.27 5.18 7.24
C PRO A 62 3.56 5.23 5.73
N VAL A 63 3.63 4.09 5.05
CA VAL A 63 3.76 4.05 3.58
C VAL A 63 2.40 4.23 2.92
N GLY A 64 1.36 3.52 3.39
CA GLY A 64 0.02 3.55 2.80
C GLY A 64 -0.59 4.95 2.78
N THR A 65 -0.44 5.72 3.86
CA THR A 65 -0.90 7.11 3.94
C THR A 65 -0.25 7.99 2.87
N MET A 66 1.04 7.83 2.65
CA MET A 66 1.77 8.59 1.63
C MET A 66 1.39 8.17 0.21
N VAL A 67 1.24 6.86 -0.02
CA VAL A 67 0.79 6.34 -1.33
C VAL A 67 -0.55 6.93 -1.72
N GLY A 68 -1.52 6.89 -0.81
CA GLY A 68 -2.86 7.39 -1.11
C GLY A 68 -2.90 8.90 -1.34
N GLN A 69 -2.25 9.68 -0.48
CA GLN A 69 -2.21 11.13 -0.64
C GLN A 69 -1.50 11.57 -1.92
N ILE A 70 -0.37 10.93 -2.28
CA ILE A 70 0.31 11.19 -3.56
C ILE A 70 -0.61 10.83 -4.74
N ALA A 71 -1.32 9.70 -4.66
CA ALA A 71 -2.26 9.29 -5.69
C ALA A 71 -3.44 10.27 -5.82
N LYS A 72 -3.99 10.73 -4.69
CA LYS A 72 -5.04 11.77 -4.69
C LYS A 72 -4.56 13.07 -5.33
N ALA A 73 -3.35 13.52 -4.98
CA ALA A 73 -2.75 14.72 -5.57
C ALA A 73 -2.52 14.59 -7.10
N LYS A 74 -2.41 13.35 -7.61
CA LYS A 74 -2.30 13.04 -9.04
C LYS A 74 -3.66 12.80 -9.72
N GLY A 75 -4.78 12.96 -9.01
CA GLY A 75 -6.12 12.84 -9.56
C GLY A 75 -6.63 11.40 -9.70
N LEU A 76 -6.11 10.47 -8.92
CA LEU A 76 -6.61 9.10 -8.90
C LEU A 76 -7.81 8.95 -7.95
N ARG A 77 -8.63 7.95 -8.25
CA ARG A 77 -9.52 7.36 -7.27
C ARG A 77 -8.70 6.46 -6.34
N VAL A 78 -8.81 6.67 -5.03
CA VAL A 78 -8.04 5.94 -4.03
C VAL A 78 -8.96 5.15 -3.10
N VAL A 79 -8.77 3.84 -3.04
CA VAL A 79 -9.47 2.94 -2.13
C VAL A 79 -8.47 2.32 -1.16
N GLY A 80 -8.66 2.56 0.12
CA GLY A 80 -7.83 1.99 1.19
C GLY A 80 -8.37 0.65 1.69
N ILE A 81 -7.49 -0.19 2.22
CA ILE A 81 -7.86 -1.35 3.03
C ILE A 81 -7.08 -1.23 4.35
N ALA A 82 -7.80 -1.16 5.47
CA ALA A 82 -7.22 -0.97 6.81
C ALA A 82 -7.86 -1.92 7.82
N GLY A 83 -7.44 -1.90 9.06
CA GLY A 83 -7.99 -2.73 10.13
C GLY A 83 -8.82 -1.92 11.12
N GLY A 84 -10.13 -2.07 11.06
CA GLY A 84 -11.09 -1.43 11.94
C GLY A 84 -11.71 -0.16 11.38
N ALA A 85 -12.95 0.11 11.82
CA ALA A 85 -13.75 1.24 11.33
C ALA A 85 -13.10 2.61 11.57
N GLU A 86 -12.46 2.81 12.71
CA GLU A 86 -11.76 4.05 13.06
C GLU A 86 -10.66 4.39 12.04
N LYS A 87 -9.84 3.40 11.67
CA LYS A 87 -8.79 3.60 10.65
C LYS A 87 -9.37 3.86 9.27
N CYS A 88 -10.49 3.22 8.95
CA CYS A 88 -11.16 3.47 7.68
C CYS A 88 -11.74 4.88 7.63
N ALA A 89 -12.36 5.36 8.71
CA ALA A 89 -12.84 6.73 8.83
C ALA A 89 -11.69 7.73 8.68
N PHE A 90 -10.58 7.53 9.40
CA PHE A 90 -9.38 8.36 9.27
C PHE A 90 -8.86 8.45 7.82
N ALA A 91 -8.85 7.32 7.09
CA ALA A 91 -8.40 7.31 5.70
C ALA A 91 -9.30 8.17 4.80
N VAL A 92 -10.62 8.17 5.02
CA VAL A 92 -11.57 8.94 4.23
C VAL A 92 -11.58 10.41 4.67
N ASP A 93 -11.75 10.66 5.96
CA ASP A 93 -12.04 11.99 6.50
C ASP A 93 -10.77 12.87 6.55
N GLU A 94 -9.61 12.28 6.89
CA GLU A 94 -8.37 13.03 7.10
C GLU A 94 -7.38 12.90 5.93
N LEU A 95 -7.31 11.71 5.29
CA LEU A 95 -6.38 11.50 4.17
C LEU A 95 -7.01 11.74 2.80
N GLY A 96 -8.33 11.96 2.73
CA GLY A 96 -9.05 12.26 1.51
C GLY A 96 -9.21 11.08 0.55
N PHE A 97 -9.16 9.84 1.04
CA PHE A 97 -9.44 8.68 0.22
C PHE A 97 -10.91 8.63 -0.20
N ASP A 98 -11.19 8.09 -1.37
CA ASP A 98 -12.57 7.99 -1.86
C ASP A 98 -13.38 6.90 -1.16
N ALA A 99 -12.70 5.87 -0.63
CA ALA A 99 -13.28 4.83 0.22
C ALA A 99 -12.16 4.14 1.02
N CYS A 100 -12.54 3.53 2.14
CA CYS A 100 -11.67 2.61 2.87
C CYS A 100 -12.48 1.44 3.43
N LEU A 101 -11.96 0.23 3.28
CA LEU A 101 -12.63 -1.00 3.66
C LEU A 101 -11.94 -1.61 4.88
N ASP A 102 -12.74 -2.08 5.83
CA ASP A 102 -12.22 -2.84 6.96
C ASP A 102 -11.86 -4.27 6.52
N ARG A 103 -10.58 -4.63 6.64
CA ARG A 103 -10.10 -5.99 6.34
C ARG A 103 -10.76 -7.08 7.18
N ASN A 104 -11.35 -6.72 8.32
CA ASN A 104 -12.01 -7.64 9.23
C ASN A 104 -13.50 -7.84 8.89
N ASP A 105 -14.03 -7.06 7.95
CA ASP A 105 -15.41 -7.19 7.49
C ASP A 105 -15.55 -8.49 6.68
N PRO A 106 -16.49 -9.39 7.03
CA PRO A 106 -16.73 -10.62 6.29
C PRO A 106 -17.13 -10.37 4.82
N ASP A 107 -17.73 -9.22 4.54
CA ASP A 107 -18.17 -8.81 3.20
C ASP A 107 -17.13 -7.94 2.47
N MET A 108 -15.91 -7.80 3.00
CA MET A 108 -14.87 -6.94 2.46
C MET A 108 -14.65 -7.14 0.95
N THR A 109 -14.63 -8.40 0.48
CA THR A 109 -14.43 -8.71 -0.94
C THR A 109 -15.57 -8.17 -1.82
N ALA A 110 -16.82 -8.29 -1.39
CA ALA A 110 -17.97 -7.76 -2.12
C ALA A 110 -17.95 -6.23 -2.14
N LYS A 111 -17.73 -5.61 -0.99
CA LYS A 111 -17.60 -4.16 -0.85
C LYS A 111 -16.42 -3.59 -1.66
N LEU A 112 -15.31 -4.32 -1.76
CA LEU A 112 -14.20 -3.91 -2.62
C LEU A 112 -14.62 -3.84 -4.09
N LYS A 113 -15.33 -4.84 -4.58
CA LYS A 113 -15.84 -4.84 -5.97
C LYS A 113 -16.76 -3.64 -6.24
N GLU A 114 -17.60 -3.27 -5.28
CA GLU A 114 -18.46 -2.08 -5.38
C GLU A 114 -17.66 -0.78 -5.34
N ALA A 115 -16.60 -0.72 -4.50
CA ALA A 115 -15.74 0.45 -4.38
C ALA A 115 -14.87 0.71 -5.62
N VAL A 116 -14.61 -0.32 -6.43
CA VAL A 116 -13.79 -0.23 -7.66
C VAL A 116 -14.59 -0.65 -8.90
N PRO A 117 -15.68 0.05 -9.27
CA PRO A 117 -16.59 -0.37 -10.34
C PRO A 117 -15.91 -0.50 -11.71
N ASN A 118 -14.82 0.22 -11.93
CA ASN A 118 -14.02 0.19 -13.17
C ASN A 118 -12.78 -0.71 -13.07
N GLY A 119 -12.66 -1.52 -12.01
CA GLY A 119 -11.47 -2.32 -11.73
C GLY A 119 -10.33 -1.53 -11.11
N ILE A 120 -9.15 -2.16 -11.06
CA ILE A 120 -7.97 -1.63 -10.34
C ILE A 120 -6.81 -1.48 -11.32
N ASP A 121 -6.29 -0.27 -11.46
CA ASP A 121 -5.16 0.05 -12.33
C ASP A 121 -3.83 -0.03 -11.59
N ILE A 122 -3.82 0.32 -10.30
CA ILE A 122 -2.65 0.22 -9.44
C ILE A 122 -3.05 -0.46 -8.13
N TYR A 123 -2.37 -1.56 -7.80
CA TYR A 123 -2.47 -2.16 -6.48
C TYR A 123 -1.16 -2.02 -5.73
N TRP A 124 -1.17 -1.25 -4.66
CA TRP A 124 -0.01 -1.12 -3.78
C TRP A 124 -0.04 -2.19 -2.70
N GLU A 125 0.84 -3.16 -2.84
CA GLU A 125 0.89 -4.33 -1.96
C GLU A 125 1.82 -4.12 -0.77
N ASN A 126 1.26 -4.18 0.44
CA ASN A 126 1.98 -4.13 1.71
C ASN A 126 1.78 -5.39 2.57
N VAL A 127 0.76 -6.22 2.28
CA VAL A 127 0.23 -7.19 3.24
C VAL A 127 0.29 -8.64 2.74
N GLY A 128 -0.18 -8.90 1.52
CA GLY A 128 -0.37 -10.25 1.02
C GLY A 128 -1.62 -10.95 1.57
N GLY A 129 -1.66 -12.26 1.47
CA GLY A 129 -2.71 -13.10 2.05
C GLY A 129 -4.12 -12.81 1.55
N PRO A 130 -5.15 -12.80 2.43
CA PRO A 130 -6.54 -12.62 2.02
C PRO A 130 -6.82 -11.30 1.29
N ILE A 131 -6.08 -10.22 1.62
CA ILE A 131 -6.23 -8.93 0.94
C ILE A 131 -5.80 -9.06 -0.52
N PHE A 132 -4.63 -9.63 -0.78
CA PHE A 132 -4.18 -9.91 -2.14
C PHE A 132 -5.19 -10.75 -2.92
N GLN A 133 -5.75 -11.79 -2.28
CA GLN A 133 -6.72 -12.68 -2.91
C GLN A 133 -8.03 -11.96 -3.30
N ALA A 134 -8.46 -10.97 -2.52
CA ALA A 134 -9.62 -10.16 -2.83
C ALA A 134 -9.35 -9.14 -3.96
N VAL A 135 -8.15 -8.56 -3.98
CA VAL A 135 -7.75 -7.51 -4.93
C VAL A 135 -7.41 -8.08 -6.30
N TRP A 136 -6.62 -9.15 -6.36
CA TRP A 136 -6.04 -9.67 -7.60
C TRP A 136 -7.05 -9.92 -8.73
N PRO A 137 -8.24 -10.53 -8.48
CA PRO A 137 -9.23 -10.75 -9.53
C PRO A 137 -9.78 -9.48 -10.19
N LEU A 138 -9.69 -8.35 -9.48
CA LEU A 138 -10.22 -7.04 -9.90
C LEU A 138 -9.19 -6.19 -10.66
N MET A 139 -7.96 -6.69 -10.81
CA MET A 139 -6.90 -5.99 -11.56
C MET A 139 -7.22 -5.87 -13.03
N ASN A 140 -7.08 -4.68 -13.57
CA ASN A 140 -7.29 -4.36 -14.98
C ASN A 140 -6.18 -4.89 -15.88
N PRO A 141 -6.41 -5.03 -17.19
CA PRO A 141 -5.32 -5.15 -18.16
C PRO A 141 -4.35 -3.96 -18.06
N PHE A 142 -3.03 -4.25 -18.18
CA PHE A 142 -1.93 -3.28 -18.02
C PHE A 142 -1.82 -2.63 -16.64
N SER A 143 -2.49 -3.19 -15.63
CA SER A 143 -2.35 -2.73 -14.26
C SER A 143 -0.94 -2.96 -13.72
N ARG A 144 -0.60 -2.24 -12.65
CA ARG A 144 0.72 -2.28 -12.03
C ARG A 144 0.59 -2.58 -10.55
N MET A 145 1.46 -3.45 -10.05
CA MET A 145 1.50 -3.84 -8.65
C MET A 145 2.91 -3.61 -8.08
N PRO A 146 3.17 -2.43 -7.49
CA PRO A 146 4.33 -2.25 -6.64
C PRO A 146 4.24 -3.16 -5.40
N VAL A 147 5.22 -4.05 -5.24
CA VAL A 147 5.31 -4.94 -4.08
C VAL A 147 6.25 -4.30 -3.06
N CYS A 148 5.67 -3.59 -2.12
CA CYS A 148 6.40 -2.93 -1.03
C CYS A 148 6.68 -3.89 0.13
N GLY A 149 5.75 -4.80 0.42
CA GLY A 149 5.87 -5.73 1.51
C GLY A 149 4.77 -6.79 1.51
N VAL A 150 4.98 -7.82 2.29
CA VAL A 150 4.04 -8.92 2.50
C VAL A 150 3.98 -9.26 4.00
N ILE A 151 3.60 -8.26 4.81
CA ILE A 151 3.73 -8.34 6.28
C ILE A 151 2.96 -9.52 6.90
N SER A 152 1.93 -10.03 6.25
CA SER A 152 1.19 -11.21 6.72
C SER A 152 2.07 -12.47 6.77
N PHE A 153 3.20 -12.49 6.06
CA PHE A 153 4.09 -13.64 5.99
C PHE A 153 5.40 -13.47 6.77
N TYR A 154 5.72 -12.27 7.29
CA TYR A 154 7.03 -12.03 7.92
C TYR A 154 7.31 -12.90 9.14
N ASN A 155 6.27 -13.30 9.88
CA ASN A 155 6.38 -14.19 11.04
C ASN A 155 5.85 -15.62 10.74
N ALA A 156 5.61 -15.95 9.48
CA ALA A 156 5.13 -17.28 9.13
C ALA A 156 6.23 -18.32 9.34
N THR A 157 5.93 -19.35 10.13
CA THR A 157 6.82 -20.50 10.38
C THR A 157 6.53 -21.70 9.49
N GLN A 158 5.43 -21.62 8.73
CA GLN A 158 5.00 -22.67 7.81
C GLN A 158 4.59 -22.05 6.46
N ALA A 159 4.68 -22.83 5.41
CA ALA A 159 4.19 -22.42 4.10
C ALA A 159 2.68 -22.12 4.17
N PRO A 160 2.20 -21.10 3.41
CA PRO A 160 0.78 -20.85 3.32
C PRO A 160 0.00 -22.10 2.89
N THR A 161 -1.12 -22.34 3.56
CA THR A 161 -2.06 -23.43 3.20
C THR A 161 -3.19 -22.86 2.34
N GLY A 162 -3.88 -23.76 1.62
CA GLY A 162 -5.04 -23.41 0.80
C GLY A 162 -4.76 -23.46 -0.69
N ARG A 163 -5.53 -22.71 -1.47
CA ARG A 163 -5.41 -22.71 -2.94
C ARG A 163 -4.05 -22.20 -3.39
N ASP A 164 -3.42 -22.94 -4.31
CA ASP A 164 -2.27 -22.41 -5.06
C ASP A 164 -2.74 -21.34 -6.06
N TRP A 165 -2.28 -20.11 -5.85
CA TRP A 165 -2.59 -18.97 -6.72
C TRP A 165 -1.60 -18.80 -7.87
N GLY A 166 -0.48 -19.51 -7.85
CA GLY A 166 0.59 -19.37 -8.85
C GLY A 166 0.08 -19.49 -10.30
N PRO A 167 -0.64 -20.57 -10.65
CA PRO A 167 -1.14 -20.71 -12.03
C PRO A 167 -2.05 -19.57 -12.49
N GLN A 168 -2.90 -19.06 -11.60
CA GLN A 168 -3.79 -17.94 -11.93
C GLN A 168 -2.99 -16.65 -12.09
N ILE A 169 -2.06 -16.37 -11.18
CA ILE A 169 -1.21 -15.18 -11.22
C ILE A 169 -0.44 -15.12 -12.54
N PHE A 170 0.26 -16.19 -12.91
CA PHE A 170 1.04 -16.24 -14.16
C PHE A 170 0.15 -16.10 -15.40
N ARG A 171 -1.01 -16.75 -15.43
CA ARG A 171 -1.97 -16.57 -16.51
C ARG A 171 -2.43 -15.12 -16.64
N ASP A 172 -2.79 -14.47 -15.52
CA ASP A 172 -3.29 -13.10 -15.53
C ASP A 172 -2.18 -12.09 -15.88
N ILE A 173 -0.94 -12.32 -15.41
CA ILE A 173 0.22 -11.54 -15.86
C ILE A 173 0.39 -11.65 -17.38
N LEU A 174 0.30 -12.86 -17.94
CA LEU A 174 0.42 -13.08 -19.39
C LEU A 174 -0.71 -12.43 -20.18
N THR A 175 -1.96 -12.70 -19.78
CA THR A 175 -3.13 -12.33 -20.58
C THR A 175 -3.56 -10.86 -20.37
N LYS A 176 -3.45 -10.35 -19.15
CA LYS A 176 -3.75 -8.96 -18.81
C LYS A 176 -2.51 -8.04 -18.87
N ARG A 177 -1.31 -8.59 -19.07
CA ARG A 177 -0.04 -7.83 -19.12
C ARG A 177 0.20 -7.03 -17.84
N ILE A 178 -0.09 -7.62 -16.69
CA ILE A 178 0.09 -7.00 -15.38
C ILE A 178 1.59 -6.87 -15.08
N LEU A 179 2.03 -5.69 -14.68
CA LEU A 179 3.39 -5.46 -14.18
C LEU A 179 3.43 -5.69 -12.67
N VAL A 180 4.16 -6.70 -12.23
CA VAL A 180 4.45 -6.94 -10.81
C VAL A 180 5.94 -6.68 -10.57
N ARG A 181 6.25 -5.78 -9.65
CA ARG A 181 7.65 -5.41 -9.36
C ARG A 181 7.83 -4.97 -7.91
N GLY A 182 8.93 -5.46 -7.25
CA GLY A 182 9.44 -4.98 -5.97
C GLY A 182 10.39 -3.81 -6.11
#